data_98252ccac6478b79972d0457ca8a6fd7
#
_entry.id   98252ccac6478b79972d0457ca8a6fd7
#
_cell.length_a   1.000
_cell.length_b   1.000
_cell.length_c   1.000
_cell.angle_alpha   90.00
_cell.angle_beta   90.00
_cell.angle_gamma   90.00
#
_symmetry.space_group_name_H-M   'P 1'
#
loop_
_entity.id
_entity.type
_entity.pdbx_description
1 polymer ?
#
loop_
_entity_poly.entity_id
_entity_poly.type
_entity_poly.pdbx_seq_one_letter_code
_entity_poly.pdbx_strand_id
1 'polypeptide(L)'
;QCRLKDVVWKTLGEVGKFTYGYIAKAQDAGTARFIRISDINANGKLIPNGEKYIDVLPECKKYLLKKNDLLMARTGATYGKTMIFSEDYPAVYAGFLIKLDFDKNILIPKYYWHFAQGELFWRQANKLVSGGGQPQLNANALKMIKIPIPPLPEQEKIVAILDKFDTLTNSISEGLPHEIALRRKQYEYYREQLLAFPKAA
;
A
#
# COMPACT_ATOMS: atom_id res chain seq x y z
N GLN A 1 22.49 -13.18 11.94
CA GLN A 1 21.78 -12.58 13.09
C GLN A 1 21.95 -11.06 13.01
N CYS A 2 20.89 -10.32 12.72
CA CYS A 2 20.91 -8.86 12.79
C CYS A 2 21.15 -8.49 14.27
N ARG A 3 22.27 -7.84 14.56
CA ARG A 3 22.54 -7.33 15.91
C ARG A 3 21.61 -6.14 16.14
N LEU A 4 20.59 -6.30 16.99
CA LEU A 4 19.62 -5.27 17.40
C LEU A 4 20.25 -4.00 18.01
N LYS A 5 21.58 -3.93 18.11
CA LYS A 5 22.31 -2.84 18.81
C LYS A 5 22.30 -1.50 18.07
N ASP A 6 22.05 -1.50 16.75
CA ASP A 6 22.16 -0.29 15.93
C ASP A 6 20.79 0.25 15.47
N VAL A 7 19.68 -0.26 16.03
CA VAL A 7 18.34 0.19 15.70
C VAL A 7 17.96 1.41 16.54
N VAL A 8 17.70 2.54 15.87
CA VAL A 8 17.24 3.77 16.51
C VAL A 8 15.74 3.88 16.36
N TRP A 9 15.03 4.20 17.44
CA TRP A 9 13.60 4.48 17.40
C TRP A 9 13.38 5.96 17.16
N LYS A 10 12.62 6.30 16.14
CA LYS A 10 12.20 7.68 15.85
C LYS A 10 10.69 7.75 15.65
N THR A 11 10.13 8.91 15.90
CA THR A 11 8.75 9.20 15.49
C THR A 11 8.72 9.49 13.99
N LEU A 12 7.59 9.20 13.34
CA LEU A 12 7.43 9.52 11.91
C LEU A 12 7.55 11.03 11.66
N GLY A 13 7.18 11.87 12.67
CA GLY A 13 7.31 13.31 12.57
C GLY A 13 8.76 13.83 12.54
N GLU A 14 9.72 13.06 13.11
CA GLU A 14 11.15 13.39 13.06
C GLU A 14 11.80 13.08 11.72
N VAL A 15 11.20 12.18 10.93
CA VAL A 15 11.81 11.64 9.69
C VAL A 15 11.02 11.95 8.43
N GLY A 16 9.86 12.61 8.53
CA GLY A 16 9.02 12.86 7.37
C GLY A 16 8.11 14.07 7.44
N LYS A 17 7.60 14.43 6.28
CA LYS A 17 6.58 15.46 6.07
C LYS A 17 5.29 14.81 5.59
N PHE A 18 4.15 15.37 5.98
CA PHE A 18 2.83 14.82 5.71
C PHE A 18 1.93 15.89 5.09
N THR A 19 1.43 15.62 3.90
CA THR A 19 0.63 16.59 3.14
C THR A 19 -0.71 15.98 2.80
N TYR A 20 -1.80 16.67 3.14
CA TYR A 20 -3.16 16.28 2.72
C TYR A 20 -3.33 16.46 1.21
N GLY A 21 -4.16 15.59 0.61
CA GLY A 21 -4.42 15.64 -0.80
C GLY A 21 -5.37 16.75 -1.24
N TYR A 22 -5.63 16.80 -2.54
CA TYR A 22 -6.47 17.80 -3.18
C TYR A 22 -7.96 17.50 -2.97
N ILE A 23 -8.73 18.55 -2.69
CA ILE A 23 -10.19 18.44 -2.52
C ILE A 23 -10.86 18.83 -3.83
N ALA A 24 -11.41 17.83 -4.53
CA ALA A 24 -12.15 18.03 -5.76
C ALA A 24 -13.21 16.95 -5.93
N LYS A 25 -14.13 17.18 -6.88
CA LYS A 25 -15.11 16.20 -7.31
C LYS A 25 -14.45 15.26 -8.33
N ALA A 26 -14.51 13.97 -8.08
CA ALA A 26 -14.05 12.94 -9.00
C ALA A 26 -14.93 12.89 -10.25
N GLN A 27 -14.31 12.71 -11.43
CA GLN A 27 -14.93 12.66 -12.75
C GLN A 27 -14.69 11.29 -13.39
N ASP A 28 -15.47 10.94 -14.42
CA ASP A 28 -15.30 9.70 -15.17
C ASP A 28 -14.22 9.81 -16.27
N ALA A 29 -13.81 11.03 -16.62
CA ALA A 29 -12.72 11.33 -17.52
C ALA A 29 -11.93 12.56 -17.02
N GLY A 30 -10.68 12.72 -17.47
CA GLY A 30 -9.79 13.82 -17.10
C GLY A 30 -8.35 13.56 -17.50
N THR A 31 -7.47 14.53 -17.28
CA THR A 31 -6.06 14.47 -17.69
C THR A 31 -5.16 13.74 -16.70
N ALA A 32 -5.63 13.43 -15.48
CA ALA A 32 -4.91 12.64 -14.49
C ALA A 32 -5.86 11.74 -13.72
N ARG A 33 -5.38 10.55 -13.30
CA ARG A 33 -6.12 9.68 -12.40
C ARG A 33 -6.25 10.32 -11.02
N PHE A 34 -7.46 10.30 -10.45
CA PHE A 34 -7.73 10.84 -9.11
C PHE A 34 -7.77 9.69 -8.10
N ILE A 35 -6.67 9.51 -7.36
CA ILE A 35 -6.50 8.42 -6.39
C ILE A 35 -7.28 8.75 -5.11
N ARG A 36 -8.20 7.86 -4.73
CA ARG A 36 -9.06 8.00 -3.56
C ARG A 36 -8.79 6.90 -2.54
N ILE A 37 -9.32 7.04 -1.33
CA ILE A 37 -9.21 5.99 -0.29
C ILE A 37 -9.84 4.66 -0.72
N SER A 38 -10.88 4.70 -1.58
CA SER A 38 -11.54 3.52 -2.16
C SER A 38 -10.67 2.77 -3.17
N ASP A 39 -9.64 3.40 -3.69
CA ASP A 39 -8.78 2.84 -4.74
C ASP A 39 -7.59 2.04 -4.14
N ILE A 40 -7.50 1.96 -2.81
CA ILE A 40 -6.47 1.21 -2.08
C ILE A 40 -7.07 -0.11 -1.55
N ASN A 41 -6.53 -1.24 -1.99
CA ASN A 41 -6.96 -2.55 -1.52
C ASN A 41 -6.40 -2.89 -0.11
N ALA A 42 -6.77 -4.07 0.41
CA ALA A 42 -6.33 -4.52 1.73
C ALA A 42 -4.80 -4.72 1.83
N ASN A 43 -4.14 -4.99 0.70
CA ASN A 43 -2.69 -5.24 0.63
C ASN A 43 -1.88 -3.95 0.35
N GLY A 44 -2.50 -2.77 0.45
CA GLY A 44 -1.83 -1.50 0.18
C GLY A 44 -1.42 -1.31 -1.28
N LYS A 45 -2.18 -1.87 -2.21
CA LYS A 45 -1.97 -1.74 -3.67
C LYS A 45 -3.14 -1.03 -4.32
N LEU A 46 -2.89 -0.39 -5.46
CA LEU A 46 -3.91 0.29 -6.24
C LEU A 46 -4.87 -0.73 -6.88
N ILE A 47 -6.17 -0.48 -6.78
CA ILE A 47 -7.19 -1.28 -7.44
C ILE A 47 -7.22 -0.89 -8.93
N PRO A 48 -7.16 -1.87 -9.86
CA PRO A 48 -7.08 -1.60 -11.29
C PRO A 48 -8.39 -1.11 -11.91
N ASN A 49 -9.53 -1.31 -11.25
CA ASN A 49 -10.86 -1.01 -11.77
C ASN A 49 -11.57 0.10 -10.99
N GLY A 50 -12.54 0.77 -11.61
CA GLY A 50 -13.32 1.84 -10.98
C GLY A 50 -12.58 3.17 -10.92
N GLU A 51 -11.70 3.40 -11.87
CA GLU A 51 -10.89 4.61 -12.00
C GLU A 51 -11.74 5.87 -12.06
N LYS A 52 -11.26 6.90 -11.38
CA LYS A 52 -11.78 8.27 -11.49
C LYS A 52 -10.65 9.23 -11.84
N TYR A 53 -11.02 10.33 -12.43
CA TYR A 53 -10.11 11.29 -13.03
C TYR A 53 -10.36 12.70 -12.53
N ILE A 54 -9.43 13.59 -12.84
CA ILE A 54 -9.52 15.02 -12.61
C ILE A 54 -8.71 15.74 -13.72
N ASP A 55 -9.11 16.96 -14.07
CA ASP A 55 -8.26 17.82 -14.88
C ASP A 55 -7.17 18.48 -14.05
N VAL A 56 -5.93 18.43 -14.56
CA VAL A 56 -4.78 19.02 -13.89
C VAL A 56 -4.77 20.53 -14.09
N LEU A 57 -5.35 21.25 -13.13
CA LEU A 57 -5.30 22.69 -13.02
C LEU A 57 -4.00 23.17 -12.33
N PRO A 58 -3.60 24.43 -12.49
CA PRO A 58 -2.38 24.97 -11.87
C PRO A 58 -2.29 24.73 -10.35
N GLU A 59 -3.41 24.87 -9.63
CA GLU A 59 -3.50 24.70 -8.18
C GLU A 59 -3.32 23.23 -7.73
N CYS A 60 -3.61 22.25 -8.57
CA CYS A 60 -3.46 20.84 -8.21
C CYS A 60 -2.12 20.24 -8.63
N LYS A 61 -1.26 20.95 -9.36
CA LYS A 61 0.06 20.47 -9.78
C LYS A 61 0.95 19.98 -8.64
N LYS A 62 0.87 20.62 -7.46
CA LYS A 62 1.63 20.22 -6.27
C LYS A 62 1.19 18.88 -5.67
N TYR A 63 0.03 18.36 -6.08
CA TYR A 63 -0.52 17.07 -5.66
C TYR A 63 -0.28 15.95 -6.68
N LEU A 64 0.45 16.23 -7.76
CA LEU A 64 0.87 15.19 -8.70
C LEU A 64 1.79 14.20 -7.99
N LEU A 65 1.49 12.93 -8.20
CA LEU A 65 2.27 11.82 -7.68
C LEU A 65 3.47 11.51 -8.55
N LYS A 66 4.51 11.02 -7.89
CA LYS A 66 5.70 10.45 -8.51
C LYS A 66 5.80 8.98 -8.13
N LYS A 67 6.47 8.20 -8.95
CA LYS A 67 6.78 6.79 -8.64
C LYS A 67 7.45 6.67 -7.28
N ASN A 68 7.00 5.71 -6.49
CA ASN A 68 7.40 5.45 -5.10
C ASN A 68 6.89 6.47 -4.07
N ASP A 69 5.98 7.37 -4.42
CA ASP A 69 5.28 8.17 -3.42
C ASP A 69 4.39 7.28 -2.54
N LEU A 70 4.37 7.58 -1.26
CA LEU A 70 3.56 6.88 -0.27
C LEU A 70 2.28 7.67 0.04
N LEU A 71 1.16 6.98 0.01
CA LEU A 71 -0.15 7.54 0.36
C LEU A 71 -0.79 6.72 1.48
N MET A 72 -1.40 7.38 2.45
CA MET A 72 -2.15 6.74 3.52
C MET A 72 -3.58 7.27 3.56
N ALA A 73 -4.55 6.37 3.64
CA ALA A 73 -5.94 6.70 3.90
C ALA A 73 -6.12 7.16 5.35
N ARG A 74 -6.68 8.36 5.55
CA ARG A 74 -6.77 8.95 6.90
C ARG A 74 -8.10 8.75 7.61
N THR A 75 -9.12 8.26 6.92
CA THR A 75 -10.50 8.27 7.45
C THR A 75 -11.31 7.02 7.09
N GLY A 76 -12.34 6.76 7.87
CA GLY A 76 -13.31 5.68 7.68
C GLY A 76 -12.73 4.29 7.90
N ALA A 77 -13.38 3.26 7.37
CA ALA A 77 -12.94 1.86 7.48
C ALA A 77 -11.57 1.57 6.84
N THR A 78 -11.03 2.53 6.09
CA THR A 78 -9.74 2.39 5.39
C THR A 78 -8.60 3.13 6.06
N TYR A 79 -8.84 3.81 7.20
CA TYR A 79 -7.78 4.55 7.88
C TYR A 79 -6.54 3.69 8.13
N GLY A 80 -5.38 4.29 8.03
CA GLY A 80 -4.09 3.60 8.20
C GLY A 80 -3.62 2.77 7.00
N LYS A 81 -4.50 2.39 6.07
CA LYS A 81 -4.07 1.69 4.85
C LYS A 81 -3.09 2.56 4.08
N THR A 82 -1.92 2.02 3.84
CA THR A 82 -0.83 2.72 3.16
C THR A 82 -0.54 2.05 1.82
N MET A 83 -0.43 2.87 0.78
CA MET A 83 -0.12 2.46 -0.58
C MET A 83 1.18 3.10 -1.04
N ILE A 84 1.96 2.35 -1.84
CA ILE A 84 3.06 2.91 -2.62
C ILE A 84 2.58 3.07 -4.07
N PHE A 85 2.76 4.27 -4.64
CA PHE A 85 2.37 4.55 -6.02
C PHE A 85 3.46 4.07 -6.97
N SER A 86 3.17 3.06 -7.78
CA SER A 86 4.13 2.40 -8.68
C SER A 86 3.96 2.76 -10.15
N GLU A 87 2.90 3.51 -10.47
CA GLU A 87 2.48 3.78 -11.85
C GLU A 87 3.27 4.93 -12.50
N ASP A 88 3.28 4.96 -13.83
CA ASP A 88 4.02 5.95 -14.62
C ASP A 88 3.08 7.00 -15.28
N TYR A 89 1.75 6.89 -15.09
CA TYR A 89 0.80 7.85 -15.60
C TYR A 89 0.56 9.01 -14.62
N PRO A 90 0.09 10.20 -15.11
CA PRO A 90 -0.26 11.32 -14.23
C PRO A 90 -1.36 10.95 -13.24
N ALA A 91 -1.12 11.20 -11.96
CA ALA A 91 -2.11 10.97 -10.91
C ALA A 91 -2.05 12.06 -9.84
N VAL A 92 -3.23 12.40 -9.30
CA VAL A 92 -3.43 13.35 -8.18
C VAL A 92 -4.10 12.60 -7.04
N TYR A 93 -3.68 12.82 -5.81
CA TYR A 93 -4.28 12.16 -4.64
C TYR A 93 -5.32 13.04 -3.96
N ALA A 94 -6.42 12.41 -3.54
CA ALA A 94 -7.61 13.06 -2.99
C ALA A 94 -7.42 13.49 -1.52
N GLY A 95 -8.21 14.44 -1.04
CA GLY A 95 -8.11 15.07 0.28
C GLY A 95 -8.27 14.14 1.49
N PHE A 96 -8.80 12.93 1.30
CA PHE A 96 -8.84 11.89 2.35
C PHE A 96 -7.59 11.01 2.40
N LEU A 97 -6.61 11.31 1.56
CA LEU A 97 -5.27 10.72 1.59
C LEU A 97 -4.26 11.70 2.18
N ILE A 98 -3.25 11.16 2.82
CA ILE A 98 -2.05 11.88 3.26
C ILE A 98 -0.87 11.32 2.48
N LYS A 99 -0.13 12.19 1.80
CA LYS A 99 1.17 11.84 1.23
C LYS A 99 2.22 11.88 2.33
N LEU A 100 3.02 10.81 2.40
CA LEU A 100 4.13 10.68 3.33
C LEU A 100 5.43 10.85 2.56
N ASP A 101 6.19 11.87 2.92
CA ASP A 101 7.48 12.18 2.30
C ASP A 101 8.58 12.06 3.36
N PHE A 102 9.34 10.97 3.31
CA PHE A 102 10.41 10.66 4.25
C PHE A 102 11.77 11.09 3.72
N ASP A 103 12.67 11.47 4.64
CA ASP A 103 14.08 11.62 4.31
C ASP A 103 14.67 10.26 3.92
N LYS A 104 14.97 10.10 2.63
CA LYS A 104 15.46 8.85 2.05
C LYS A 104 16.86 8.45 2.56
N ASN A 105 17.61 9.39 3.16
CA ASN A 105 18.87 9.09 3.82
C ASN A 105 18.67 8.43 5.20
N ILE A 106 17.43 8.41 5.72
CA ILE A 106 17.08 7.86 7.03
C ILE A 106 16.13 6.67 6.87
N LEU A 107 15.11 6.82 6.03
CA LEU A 107 14.00 5.86 5.94
C LEU A 107 13.62 5.56 4.48
N ILE A 108 13.80 4.31 4.08
CA ILE A 108 13.40 3.83 2.75
C ILE A 108 11.87 3.78 2.69
N PRO A 109 11.22 4.41 1.69
CA PRO A 109 9.75 4.42 1.57
C PRO A 109 9.13 3.02 1.61
N LYS A 110 9.74 2.05 0.96
CA LYS A 110 9.26 0.68 0.90
C LYS A 110 9.41 -0.08 2.23
N TYR A 111 10.44 0.24 3.02
CA TYR A 111 10.58 -0.26 4.39
C TYR A 111 9.42 0.24 5.26
N TYR A 112 9.09 1.53 5.18
CA TYR A 112 7.91 2.07 5.86
C TYR A 112 6.62 1.40 5.38
N TRP A 113 6.46 1.16 4.08
CA TRP A 113 5.25 0.52 3.53
C TRP A 113 5.03 -0.88 4.13
N HIS A 114 6.08 -1.69 4.26
CA HIS A 114 6.00 -2.97 4.96
C HIS A 114 5.72 -2.80 6.46
N PHE A 115 6.37 -1.85 7.13
CA PHE A 115 6.09 -1.54 8.54
C PHE A 115 4.62 -1.17 8.76
N ALA A 116 4.04 -0.36 7.89
CA ALA A 116 2.66 0.10 7.99
C ALA A 116 1.60 -1.01 7.83
N GLN A 117 1.99 -2.20 7.35
CA GLN A 117 1.13 -3.38 7.28
C GLN A 117 1.25 -4.27 8.52
N GLY A 118 2.28 -4.05 9.34
CA GLY A 118 2.59 -4.87 10.51
C GLY A 118 1.84 -4.46 11.77
N GLU A 119 1.75 -5.41 12.71
CA GLU A 119 1.06 -5.24 14.00
C GLU A 119 1.61 -4.05 14.81
N LEU A 120 2.92 -3.80 14.73
CA LEU A 120 3.56 -2.72 15.47
C LEU A 120 3.06 -1.33 15.08
N PHE A 121 2.76 -1.12 13.79
CA PHE A 121 2.10 0.10 13.32
C PHE A 121 0.66 0.16 13.82
N TRP A 122 -0.11 -0.89 13.62
CA TRP A 122 -1.54 -0.91 13.93
C TRP A 122 -1.83 -0.79 15.42
N ARG A 123 -0.99 -1.36 16.26
CA ARG A 123 -1.09 -1.20 17.72
C ARG A 123 -0.97 0.25 18.17
N GLN A 124 -0.15 1.05 17.49
CA GLN A 124 0.02 2.48 17.76
C GLN A 124 -1.10 3.30 17.09
N ALA A 125 -1.38 3.05 15.82
CA ALA A 125 -2.40 3.75 15.05
C ALA A 125 -3.78 3.66 15.73
N ASN A 126 -4.19 2.46 16.18
CA ASN A 126 -5.47 2.25 16.86
C ASN A 126 -5.62 3.03 18.18
N LYS A 127 -4.50 3.34 18.87
CA LYS A 127 -4.51 4.17 20.07
C LYS A 127 -4.61 5.67 19.78
N LEU A 128 -4.22 6.08 18.57
CA LEU A 128 -4.12 7.48 18.15
C LEU A 128 -5.31 7.92 17.30
N VAL A 129 -6.15 6.98 16.90
CA VAL A 129 -7.38 7.27 16.16
C VAL A 129 -8.34 8.05 17.04
N SER A 130 -8.85 9.16 16.50
CA SER A 130 -9.90 9.93 17.18
C SER A 130 -11.19 9.11 17.28
N GLY A 131 -11.75 9.00 18.51
CA GLY A 131 -13.07 8.43 18.75
C GLY A 131 -14.16 9.34 18.19
N GLY A 132 -15.18 8.73 17.58
CA GLY A 132 -16.31 9.42 16.97
C GLY A 132 -16.98 8.52 15.94
N GLY A 133 -18.06 8.97 15.32
CA GLY A 133 -18.80 8.19 14.32
C GLY A 133 -17.98 7.75 13.11
N GLN A 134 -16.85 8.40 12.83
CA GLN A 134 -15.91 8.02 11.77
C GLN A 134 -14.47 8.07 12.27
N PRO A 135 -13.75 6.94 12.34
CA PRO A 135 -12.35 6.89 12.75
C PRO A 135 -11.46 7.77 11.85
N GLN A 136 -10.56 8.54 12.46
CA GLN A 136 -9.60 9.37 11.72
C GLN A 136 -8.19 9.26 12.29
N LEU A 137 -7.23 8.92 11.44
CA LEU A 137 -5.80 8.99 11.71
C LEU A 137 -5.22 10.20 10.96
N ASN A 138 -5.25 11.37 11.58
CA ASN A 138 -4.77 12.61 10.98
C ASN A 138 -3.23 12.72 10.98
N ALA A 139 -2.69 13.72 10.27
CA ALA A 139 -1.24 13.91 10.16
C ALA A 139 -0.55 14.12 11.52
N ASN A 140 -1.20 14.75 12.49
CA ASN A 140 -0.61 14.97 13.82
C ASN A 140 -0.52 13.66 14.62
N ALA A 141 -1.56 12.85 14.59
CA ALA A 141 -1.55 11.50 15.17
C ALA A 141 -0.49 10.62 14.49
N LEU A 142 -0.42 10.66 13.15
CA LEU A 142 0.58 9.91 12.39
C LEU A 142 2.02 10.28 12.77
N LYS A 143 2.32 11.56 13.00
CA LYS A 143 3.65 12.02 13.47
C LYS A 143 4.10 11.40 14.78
N MET A 144 3.18 10.96 15.63
CA MET A 144 3.48 10.38 16.96
C MET A 144 3.84 8.88 16.87
N ILE A 145 3.57 8.21 15.76
CA ILE A 145 3.90 6.80 15.58
C ILE A 145 5.41 6.62 15.58
N LYS A 146 5.88 5.68 16.38
CA LYS A 146 7.30 5.30 16.48
C LYS A 146 7.61 4.16 15.55
N ILE A 147 8.73 4.27 14.84
CA ILE A 147 9.24 3.25 13.92
C ILE A 147 10.68 2.88 14.29
N PRO A 148 11.06 1.59 14.29
CA PRO A 148 12.44 1.19 14.40
C PRO A 148 13.17 1.45 13.08
N ILE A 149 14.30 2.13 13.15
CA ILE A 149 15.11 2.52 11.99
C ILE A 149 16.48 1.85 12.10
N PRO A 150 16.68 0.69 11.49
CA PRO A 150 18.01 0.11 11.31
C PRO A 150 18.80 0.91 10.25
N PRO A 151 20.12 0.72 10.14
CA PRO A 151 20.92 1.28 9.06
C PRO A 151 20.34 0.96 7.67
N LEU A 152 20.50 1.88 6.71
CA LEU A 152 19.92 1.73 5.36
C LEU A 152 20.22 0.37 4.69
N PRO A 153 21.44 -0.20 4.76
CA PRO A 153 21.70 -1.52 4.18
C PRO A 153 20.85 -2.65 4.80
N GLU A 154 20.49 -2.54 6.08
CA GLU A 154 19.61 -3.50 6.74
C GLU A 154 18.14 -3.28 6.34
N GLN A 155 17.71 -2.03 6.16
CA GLN A 155 16.38 -1.73 5.60
C GLN A 155 16.24 -2.34 4.20
N GLU A 156 17.25 -2.20 3.33
CA GLU A 156 17.27 -2.79 1.98
C GLU A 156 17.15 -4.32 2.01
N LYS A 157 17.88 -4.99 2.90
CA LYS A 157 17.79 -6.45 3.06
C LYS A 157 16.40 -6.88 3.52
N ILE A 158 15.83 -6.17 4.50
CA ILE A 158 14.47 -6.44 5.01
C ILE A 158 13.45 -6.27 3.87
N VAL A 159 13.54 -5.17 3.12
CA VAL A 159 12.67 -4.91 1.96
C VAL A 159 12.79 -6.03 0.93
N ALA A 160 14.01 -6.42 0.56
CA ALA A 160 14.24 -7.47 -0.43
C ALA A 160 13.63 -8.83 -0.03
N ILE A 161 13.66 -9.17 1.27
CA ILE A 161 13.05 -10.40 1.79
C ILE A 161 11.53 -10.28 1.76
N LEU A 162 10.97 -9.19 2.28
CA LEU A 162 9.52 -9.00 2.36
C LEU A 162 8.87 -8.86 0.97
N ASP A 163 9.57 -8.27 0.00
CA ASP A 163 9.11 -8.20 -1.39
C ASP A 163 8.99 -9.58 -2.05
N LYS A 164 9.91 -10.49 -1.74
CA LYS A 164 9.81 -11.88 -2.23
C LYS A 164 8.55 -12.56 -1.66
N PHE A 165 8.28 -12.36 -0.37
CA PHE A 165 7.04 -12.89 0.24
C PHE A 165 5.80 -12.25 -0.34
N ASP A 166 5.78 -10.93 -0.56
CA ASP A 166 4.66 -10.24 -1.19
C ASP A 166 4.40 -10.78 -2.61
N THR A 167 5.45 -11.01 -3.40
CA THR A 167 5.35 -11.62 -4.73
C THR A 167 4.78 -13.04 -4.65
N LEU A 168 5.31 -13.87 -3.77
CA LEU A 168 4.86 -15.27 -3.61
C LEU A 168 3.38 -15.36 -3.19
N THR A 169 2.90 -14.44 -2.37
CA THR A 169 1.54 -14.49 -1.84
C THR A 169 0.51 -13.76 -2.70
N ASN A 170 0.91 -12.72 -3.41
CA ASN A 170 -0.02 -11.80 -4.07
C ASN A 170 0.15 -11.72 -5.59
N SER A 171 1.22 -12.29 -6.18
CA SER A 171 1.38 -12.29 -7.63
C SER A 171 0.44 -13.29 -8.29
N ILE A 172 -0.35 -12.82 -9.27
CA ILE A 172 -1.26 -13.68 -10.05
C ILE A 172 -0.47 -14.53 -11.06
N SER A 173 0.67 -14.03 -11.55
CA SER A 173 1.46 -14.66 -12.61
C SER A 173 2.60 -15.57 -12.09
N GLU A 174 3.16 -15.27 -10.91
CA GLU A 174 4.39 -15.90 -10.42
C GLU A 174 4.28 -16.45 -8.98
N GLY A 175 3.16 -16.22 -8.30
CA GLY A 175 2.98 -16.57 -6.89
C GLY A 175 2.13 -17.82 -6.67
N LEU A 176 1.89 -18.11 -5.39
CA LEU A 176 1.01 -19.20 -4.95
C LEU A 176 -0.37 -19.22 -5.63
N PRO A 177 -1.04 -18.06 -5.87
CA PRO A 177 -2.31 -18.06 -6.61
C PRO A 177 -2.20 -18.66 -8.01
N HIS A 178 -1.10 -18.40 -8.73
CA HIS A 178 -0.85 -18.97 -10.04
C HIS A 178 -0.61 -20.49 -9.95
N GLU A 179 0.22 -20.94 -9.01
CA GLU A 179 0.48 -22.35 -8.79
C GLU A 179 -0.81 -23.11 -8.42
N ILE A 180 -1.62 -22.58 -7.52
CA ILE A 180 -2.93 -23.14 -7.14
C ILE A 180 -3.82 -23.30 -8.37
N ALA A 181 -3.88 -22.28 -9.24
CA ALA A 181 -4.67 -22.34 -10.47
C ALA A 181 -4.18 -23.44 -11.44
N LEU A 182 -2.85 -23.59 -11.59
CA LEU A 182 -2.27 -24.67 -12.41
C LEU A 182 -2.56 -26.06 -11.84
N ARG A 183 -2.41 -26.23 -10.51
CA ARG A 183 -2.73 -27.50 -9.82
C ARG A 183 -4.20 -27.86 -9.95
N ARG A 184 -5.09 -26.87 -9.90
CA ARG A 184 -6.52 -27.09 -10.11
C ARG A 184 -6.83 -27.57 -11.52
N LYS A 185 -6.23 -26.98 -12.56
CA LYS A 185 -6.36 -27.45 -13.94
C LYS A 185 -5.83 -28.87 -14.11
N GLN A 186 -4.68 -29.18 -13.50
CA GLN A 186 -4.11 -30.52 -13.52
C GLN A 186 -5.05 -31.53 -12.86
N TYR A 187 -5.63 -31.20 -11.70
CA TYR A 187 -6.62 -32.05 -11.03
C TYR A 187 -7.85 -32.28 -11.91
N GLU A 188 -8.40 -31.21 -12.51
CA GLU A 188 -9.56 -31.31 -13.42
C GLU A 188 -9.27 -32.24 -14.60
N TYR A 189 -8.10 -32.09 -15.23
CA TYR A 189 -7.67 -32.96 -16.32
C TYR A 189 -7.62 -34.43 -15.90
N TYR A 190 -6.91 -34.77 -14.82
CA TYR A 190 -6.82 -36.16 -14.38
C TYR A 190 -8.17 -36.72 -13.91
N ARG A 191 -9.00 -35.93 -13.29
CA ARG A 191 -10.35 -36.34 -12.92
C ARG A 191 -11.16 -36.77 -14.14
N GLU A 192 -11.17 -35.99 -15.21
CA GLU A 192 -11.87 -36.32 -16.44
C GLU A 192 -11.29 -37.59 -17.09
N GLN A 193 -9.97 -37.79 -17.07
CA GLN A 193 -9.36 -39.00 -17.60
C GLN A 193 -9.72 -40.24 -16.79
N LEU A 194 -9.68 -40.16 -15.46
CA LEU A 194 -9.96 -41.31 -14.58
C LEU A 194 -11.42 -41.67 -14.51
N LEU A 195 -12.33 -40.76 -14.80
CA LEU A 195 -13.79 -41.00 -14.81
C LEU A 195 -14.36 -41.24 -16.21
N ALA A 196 -13.53 -41.28 -17.24
CA ALA A 196 -13.92 -41.63 -18.60
C ALA A 196 -14.12 -43.12 -18.74
N PHE A 197 -15.24 -43.66 -18.25
CA PHE A 197 -15.61 -45.08 -18.44
C PHE A 197 -16.20 -45.29 -19.82
N PRO A 198 -15.95 -46.47 -20.44
CA PRO A 198 -16.64 -46.83 -21.67
C PRO A 198 -18.15 -46.90 -21.43
N LYS A 199 -18.93 -46.42 -22.41
CA LYS A 199 -20.39 -46.58 -22.34
C LYS A 199 -20.74 -48.06 -22.20
N ALA A 200 -21.63 -48.39 -21.27
CA ALA A 200 -22.17 -49.73 -21.19
C ALA A 200 -22.85 -50.07 -22.54
N ALA A 201 -22.50 -51.23 -23.12
CA ALA A 201 -23.07 -51.71 -24.37
C ALA A 201 -24.53 -52.09 -24.18
#